data_d88114e4c66f4dfb474c265d34b8a221
#
_entry.id   d88114e4c66f4dfb474c265d34b8a221
#
_cell.length_a   1.000
_cell.length_b   1.000
_cell.length_c   1.000
_cell.angle_alpha   90.00
_cell.angle_beta   90.00
_cell.angle_gamma   90.00
#
_symmetry.space_group_name_H-M   'P 1'
#
loop_
_entity.id
_entity.type
_entity.pdbx_description
1 polymer ?
#
loop_
_entity_poly.entity_id
_entity_poly.type
_entity_poly.pdbx_seq_one_letter_code
_entity_poly.pdbx_strand_id
1 'polypeptide(L)'
;MHSAPVMWMRGGTSKGGFFLASDLPQDVAERDAFLLGVMGSPDPRQIDGMGGADPLTSKVAVVQKSARDGIDVDYLFLQVFVDQAIVTDAQNCGNILAGIGPFAIERGLVSATGDETRVAIFMANTGQVAIATVQTPGGVPTYEGDARIDGVPGTHAPVPVEFRDTAGSSCGALLPTGNAVDEIEGVRCTLIDNGMPCIVFKAEDVGATGYETRDELESDAFAGLRARIESIRLAAGPRMNLGDVKEESVPKMMLVAPPKDGGAVCVRSFIPHRAHATIGVLGAVSVATACLVEGSPAAEVANIPEGSRKTLSVEHPTGEMSCVLEVNDAGEVVSAALLRTARKLMDGVVFA
;
A
#
# COMPACT_ATOMS: atom_id res chain seq x y z
N MET A 1 -19.11 31.93 -5.60
CA MET A 1 -17.93 31.28 -5.02
C MET A 1 -18.43 30.05 -4.25
N HIS A 2 -18.07 28.89 -4.70
CA HIS A 2 -18.40 27.66 -3.99
C HIS A 2 -17.42 27.46 -2.85
N SER A 3 -17.90 26.94 -1.71
CA SER A 3 -17.06 26.60 -0.57
C SER A 3 -17.51 25.28 0.03
N ALA A 4 -16.57 24.54 0.63
CA ALA A 4 -16.89 23.28 1.31
C ALA A 4 -16.02 23.11 2.56
N PRO A 5 -16.58 22.52 3.65
CA PRO A 5 -15.79 22.05 4.77
C PRO A 5 -14.77 21.01 4.33
N VAL A 6 -13.54 21.13 4.83
CA VAL A 6 -12.44 20.21 4.48
C VAL A 6 -11.56 19.97 5.70
N MET A 7 -11.04 18.75 5.79
CA MET A 7 -9.90 18.46 6.64
C MET A 7 -8.68 18.21 5.75
N TRP A 8 -7.65 19.05 5.86
CA TRP A 8 -6.41 18.87 5.12
C TRP A 8 -5.50 17.94 5.92
N MET A 9 -5.17 16.80 5.33
CA MET A 9 -4.45 15.75 6.03
C MET A 9 -3.26 15.22 5.23
N ARG A 10 -2.25 14.75 5.96
CA ARG A 10 -1.29 13.80 5.46
C ARG A 10 -1.80 12.38 5.78
N GLY A 11 -1.80 11.51 4.79
CA GLY A 11 -1.94 10.07 4.95
C GLY A 11 -0.73 9.39 4.34
N GLY A 12 0.02 8.57 5.11
CA GLY A 12 1.29 8.02 4.66
C GLY A 12 2.23 9.12 4.13
N THR A 13 2.79 8.93 2.95
CA THR A 13 3.65 9.90 2.25
C THR A 13 2.88 10.84 1.31
N SER A 14 1.56 10.86 1.39
CA SER A 14 0.70 11.71 0.56
C SER A 14 -0.05 12.74 1.40
N LYS A 15 -0.49 13.83 0.77
CA LYS A 15 -1.23 14.92 1.41
C LYS A 15 -2.38 15.36 0.51
N GLY A 16 -3.52 15.74 1.12
CA GLY A 16 -4.67 16.24 0.36
C GLY A 16 -5.85 16.65 1.21
N GLY A 17 -6.93 17.01 0.53
CA GLY A 17 -8.20 17.39 1.14
C GLY A 17 -9.11 16.17 1.38
N PHE A 18 -9.65 16.08 2.59
CA PHE A 18 -10.63 15.05 2.97
C PHE A 18 -11.99 15.73 3.14
N PHE A 19 -12.97 15.25 2.39
CA PHE A 19 -14.32 15.82 2.35
C PHE A 19 -15.37 14.78 2.71
N LEU A 20 -16.45 15.19 3.34
CA LEU A 20 -17.67 14.39 3.33
C LEU A 20 -18.30 14.46 1.93
N ALA A 21 -18.84 13.35 1.46
CA ALA A 21 -19.52 13.29 0.16
C ALA A 21 -20.70 14.26 0.09
N SER A 22 -21.38 14.53 1.22
CA SER A 22 -22.48 15.48 1.34
C SER A 22 -22.07 16.94 1.14
N ASP A 23 -20.79 17.26 1.32
CA ASP A 23 -20.27 18.64 1.27
C ASP A 23 -19.78 19.02 -0.14
N LEU A 24 -19.77 18.06 -1.07
CA LEU A 24 -19.35 18.26 -2.45
C LEU A 24 -20.55 18.22 -3.42
N PRO A 25 -20.44 18.87 -4.58
CA PRO A 25 -21.41 18.71 -5.66
C PRO A 25 -21.64 17.25 -6.03
N GLN A 26 -22.89 16.87 -6.25
CA GLN A 26 -23.26 15.50 -6.61
C GLN A 26 -23.01 15.22 -8.10
N ASP A 27 -23.10 16.24 -8.93
CA ASP A 27 -22.69 16.13 -10.34
C ASP A 27 -21.18 16.03 -10.45
N VAL A 28 -20.71 15.05 -11.21
CA VAL A 28 -19.28 14.73 -11.33
C VAL A 28 -18.49 15.89 -11.95
N ALA A 29 -19.05 16.55 -12.98
CA ALA A 29 -18.35 17.64 -13.66
C ALA A 29 -18.26 18.88 -12.77
N GLU A 30 -19.31 19.19 -11.99
CA GLU A 30 -19.32 20.29 -11.02
C GLU A 30 -18.35 20.00 -9.86
N ARG A 31 -18.34 18.76 -9.37
CA ARG A 31 -17.39 18.32 -8.32
C ARG A 31 -15.95 18.47 -8.80
N ASP A 32 -15.64 17.98 -10.00
CA ASP A 32 -14.29 17.99 -10.53
C ASP A 32 -13.82 19.42 -10.83
N ALA A 33 -14.70 20.30 -11.35
CA ALA A 33 -14.42 21.73 -11.50
C ALA A 33 -14.13 22.42 -10.16
N PHE A 34 -14.92 22.12 -9.12
CA PHE A 34 -14.67 22.62 -7.77
C PHE A 34 -13.31 22.15 -7.24
N LEU A 35 -12.99 20.86 -7.37
CA LEU A 35 -11.73 20.29 -6.88
C LEU A 35 -10.50 20.81 -7.63
N LEU A 36 -10.61 21.08 -8.94
CA LEU A 36 -9.57 21.75 -9.72
C LEU A 36 -9.30 23.17 -9.17
N GLY A 37 -10.35 23.92 -8.85
CA GLY A 37 -10.23 25.24 -8.24
C GLY A 37 -9.60 25.18 -6.83
N VAL A 38 -10.05 24.25 -5.98
CA VAL A 38 -9.46 24.03 -4.65
C VAL A 38 -7.97 23.70 -4.73
N MET A 39 -7.54 22.89 -5.69
CA MET A 39 -6.13 22.52 -5.87
C MET A 39 -5.30 23.59 -6.56
N GLY A 40 -5.92 24.51 -7.30
CA GLY A 40 -5.24 25.48 -8.13
C GLY A 40 -4.71 24.88 -9.44
N SER A 41 -5.41 23.87 -9.97
CA SER A 41 -5.06 23.20 -11.22
C SER A 41 -5.89 23.75 -12.41
N PRO A 42 -5.33 23.78 -13.64
CA PRO A 42 -3.99 23.37 -14.03
C PRO A 42 -2.96 24.50 -13.86
N ASP A 43 -2.02 24.36 -12.97
CA ASP A 43 -0.85 25.21 -12.82
C ASP A 43 0.27 24.37 -12.21
N PRO A 44 1.49 24.30 -12.78
CA PRO A 44 2.61 23.52 -12.24
C PRO A 44 3.00 23.87 -10.81
N ARG A 45 2.66 25.08 -10.35
CA ARG A 45 2.89 25.49 -8.96
C ARG A 45 1.66 25.40 -8.07
N GLN A 46 0.48 25.22 -8.66
CA GLN A 46 -0.81 25.26 -7.96
C GLN A 46 -0.92 26.48 -7.02
N ILE A 47 -0.42 27.65 -7.50
CA ILE A 47 -0.19 28.84 -6.67
C ILE A 47 -1.50 29.47 -6.15
N ASP A 48 -2.60 29.28 -6.89
CA ASP A 48 -3.92 29.80 -6.55
C ASP A 48 -4.81 28.72 -5.92
N GLY A 49 -4.21 27.78 -5.18
CA GLY A 49 -4.93 26.69 -4.52
C GLY A 49 -4.14 26.04 -3.39
N MET A 50 -4.70 24.95 -2.88
CA MET A 50 -4.16 24.20 -1.74
C MET A 50 -3.22 23.06 -2.18
N GLY A 51 -3.08 22.81 -3.47
CA GLY A 51 -2.16 21.80 -4.00
C GLY A 51 -0.70 22.12 -3.69
N GLY A 52 0.16 21.12 -3.72
CA GLY A 52 1.58 21.26 -3.37
C GLY A 52 2.52 21.07 -4.55
N ALA A 53 2.07 21.31 -5.79
CA ALA A 53 2.87 21.22 -7.01
C ALA A 53 3.49 19.83 -7.29
N ASP A 54 2.93 18.78 -6.69
CA ASP A 54 3.40 17.41 -6.82
C ASP A 54 2.20 16.45 -6.77
N PRO A 55 2.17 15.37 -7.57
CA PRO A 55 1.08 14.38 -7.53
C PRO A 55 0.83 13.76 -6.16
N LEU A 56 1.84 13.66 -5.29
CA LEU A 56 1.68 13.16 -3.91
C LEU A 56 0.96 14.16 -3.00
N THR A 57 0.92 15.42 -3.36
CA THR A 57 0.32 16.51 -2.58
C THR A 57 -0.90 17.16 -3.24
N SER A 58 -1.43 16.54 -4.31
CA SER A 58 -2.59 16.99 -5.07
C SER A 58 -3.65 15.88 -5.13
N LYS A 59 -4.15 15.49 -3.95
CA LYS A 59 -5.04 14.34 -3.75
C LYS A 59 -6.29 14.72 -2.98
N VAL A 60 -7.37 13.96 -3.23
CA VAL A 60 -8.65 14.15 -2.54
C VAL A 60 -9.17 12.81 -2.06
N ALA A 61 -9.72 12.81 -0.85
CA ALA A 61 -10.52 11.74 -0.29
C ALA A 61 -11.98 12.23 -0.14
N VAL A 62 -12.91 11.49 -0.70
CA VAL A 62 -14.35 11.69 -0.50
C VAL A 62 -14.88 10.54 0.35
N VAL A 63 -15.47 10.85 1.49
CA VAL A 63 -15.87 9.86 2.50
C VAL A 63 -17.33 10.02 2.86
N GLN A 64 -18.03 8.91 3.00
CA GLN A 64 -19.41 8.88 3.50
C GLN A 64 -19.66 7.68 4.41
N LYS A 65 -20.70 7.73 5.21
CA LYS A 65 -21.19 6.57 5.96
C LYS A 65 -21.59 5.48 4.98
N SER A 66 -21.13 4.25 5.21
CA SER A 66 -21.51 3.13 4.36
C SER A 66 -22.91 2.62 4.69
N ALA A 67 -23.61 2.18 3.65
CA ALA A 67 -24.85 1.40 3.77
C ALA A 67 -24.60 -0.12 3.66
N ARG A 68 -23.34 -0.55 3.54
CA ARG A 68 -22.95 -1.96 3.39
C ARG A 68 -22.82 -2.60 4.77
N ASP A 69 -23.28 -3.85 4.89
CA ASP A 69 -23.12 -4.62 6.13
C ASP A 69 -21.65 -4.83 6.46
N GLY A 70 -21.28 -4.56 7.72
CA GLY A 70 -19.92 -4.73 8.23
C GLY A 70 -18.89 -3.72 7.70
N ILE A 71 -19.34 -2.65 7.02
CA ILE A 71 -18.50 -1.55 6.54
C ILE A 71 -18.93 -0.25 7.23
N ASP A 72 -17.96 0.49 7.73
CA ASP A 72 -18.24 1.74 8.43
C ASP A 72 -18.38 2.91 7.47
N VAL A 73 -17.47 3.01 6.50
CA VAL A 73 -17.44 4.13 5.55
C VAL A 73 -17.09 3.66 4.14
N ASP A 74 -17.64 4.37 3.15
CA ASP A 74 -17.19 4.29 1.75
C ASP A 74 -16.18 5.41 1.50
N TYR A 75 -15.11 5.10 0.80
CA TYR A 75 -14.02 5.99 0.44
C TYR A 75 -13.81 5.99 -1.07
N LEU A 76 -13.93 7.15 -1.69
CA LEU A 76 -13.53 7.40 -3.07
C LEU A 76 -12.25 8.24 -3.09
N PHE A 77 -11.21 7.73 -3.73
CA PHE A 77 -9.98 8.45 -3.99
C PHE A 77 -10.06 9.19 -5.31
N LEU A 78 -9.61 10.45 -5.32
CA LEU A 78 -9.49 11.25 -6.54
C LEU A 78 -8.06 11.81 -6.63
N GLN A 79 -7.42 11.59 -7.78
CA GLN A 79 -6.18 12.27 -8.13
C GLN A 79 -6.50 13.51 -8.94
N VAL A 80 -6.09 14.68 -8.45
CA VAL A 80 -6.14 15.93 -9.21
C VAL A 80 -4.79 16.13 -9.87
N PHE A 81 -4.76 16.20 -11.20
CA PHE A 81 -3.50 16.45 -11.92
C PHE A 81 -3.03 17.88 -11.67
N VAL A 82 -1.71 18.06 -11.55
CA VAL A 82 -1.10 19.35 -11.22
C VAL A 82 -1.17 20.32 -12.38
N ASP A 83 -0.77 19.86 -13.57
CA ASP A 83 -0.55 20.64 -14.80
C ASP A 83 -1.63 20.43 -15.88
N GLN A 84 -2.64 19.63 -15.58
CA GLN A 84 -3.77 19.33 -16.46
C GLN A 84 -5.09 19.50 -15.72
N ALA A 85 -6.13 19.94 -16.42
CA ALA A 85 -7.47 20.06 -15.87
C ALA A 85 -8.17 18.68 -15.82
N ILE A 86 -7.59 17.74 -15.07
CA ILE A 86 -8.06 16.36 -14.96
C ILE A 86 -8.19 15.97 -13.50
N VAL A 87 -9.36 15.42 -13.16
CA VAL A 87 -9.62 14.68 -11.91
C VAL A 87 -9.93 13.24 -12.30
N THR A 88 -9.28 12.26 -11.68
CA THR A 88 -9.47 10.85 -12.03
C THR A 88 -9.61 9.98 -10.79
N ASP A 89 -10.45 8.97 -10.90
CA ASP A 89 -10.69 7.90 -9.93
C ASP A 89 -10.14 6.53 -10.39
N ALA A 90 -9.37 6.52 -11.48
CA ALA A 90 -8.89 5.30 -12.14
C ALA A 90 -7.94 4.43 -11.26
N GLN A 91 -7.50 4.94 -10.11
CA GLN A 91 -6.61 4.24 -9.20
C GLN A 91 -7.02 4.44 -7.74
N ASN A 92 -6.48 3.63 -6.84
CA ASN A 92 -6.61 3.82 -5.40
C ASN A 92 -5.30 4.38 -4.81
N CYS A 93 -5.38 4.91 -3.59
CA CYS A 93 -4.21 5.43 -2.87
C CYS A 93 -4.15 4.91 -1.43
N GLY A 94 -3.31 3.88 -1.20
CA GLY A 94 -3.08 3.30 0.12
C GLY A 94 -2.46 4.28 1.13
N ASN A 95 -1.80 5.34 0.68
CA ASN A 95 -1.29 6.38 1.57
C ASN A 95 -2.41 7.27 2.11
N ILE A 96 -3.26 7.82 1.25
CA ILE A 96 -4.43 8.63 1.66
C ILE A 96 -5.39 7.81 2.53
N LEU A 97 -5.53 6.52 2.24
CA LEU A 97 -6.36 5.58 3.00
C LEU A 97 -6.05 5.60 4.52
N ALA A 98 -4.79 5.80 4.92
CA ALA A 98 -4.39 5.90 6.32
C ALA A 98 -5.06 7.07 7.07
N GLY A 99 -5.48 8.11 6.37
CA GLY A 99 -6.21 9.25 6.95
C GLY A 99 -7.72 9.03 7.09
N ILE A 100 -8.29 8.02 6.43
CA ILE A 100 -9.75 7.82 6.37
C ILE A 100 -10.34 7.47 7.73
N GLY A 101 -9.69 6.55 8.47
CA GLY A 101 -10.14 6.17 9.81
C GLY A 101 -10.20 7.35 10.78
N PRO A 102 -9.08 8.08 10.99
CA PRO A 102 -9.08 9.30 11.81
C PRO A 102 -10.11 10.33 11.35
N PHE A 103 -10.20 10.61 10.06
CA PHE A 103 -11.19 11.53 9.50
C PHE A 103 -12.63 11.11 9.81
N ALA A 104 -12.96 9.83 9.62
CA ALA A 104 -14.30 9.29 9.85
C ALA A 104 -14.73 9.43 11.33
N ILE A 105 -13.79 9.20 12.26
CA ILE A 105 -14.05 9.35 13.69
C ILE A 105 -14.25 10.84 14.03
N GLU A 106 -13.39 11.73 13.58
CA GLU A 106 -13.50 13.17 13.85
C GLU A 106 -14.74 13.81 13.21
N ARG A 107 -15.22 13.28 12.08
CA ARG A 107 -16.48 13.72 11.44
C ARG A 107 -17.73 13.02 12.00
N GLY A 108 -17.58 12.15 13.01
CA GLY A 108 -18.71 11.47 13.66
C GLY A 108 -19.38 10.40 12.80
N LEU A 109 -18.74 9.95 11.71
CA LEU A 109 -19.22 8.82 10.91
C LEU A 109 -19.04 7.49 11.65
N VAL A 110 -18.01 7.42 12.51
CA VAL A 110 -17.65 6.26 13.33
C VAL A 110 -17.44 6.72 14.77
N SER A 111 -17.99 5.99 15.73
CA SER A 111 -17.72 6.22 17.14
C SER A 111 -16.49 5.45 17.58
N ALA A 112 -15.63 6.08 18.39
CA ALA A 112 -14.51 5.38 19.00
C ALA A 112 -15.00 4.25 19.93
N THR A 113 -14.29 3.10 19.90
CA THR A 113 -14.68 1.90 20.64
C THR A 113 -13.77 1.60 21.84
N GLY A 114 -12.69 2.35 22.02
CA GLY A 114 -11.69 2.19 23.07
C GLY A 114 -10.43 2.98 22.77
N ASP A 115 -9.29 2.56 23.32
CA ASP A 115 -8.00 3.17 23.04
C ASP A 115 -7.52 2.91 21.60
N GLU A 116 -8.04 1.86 20.98
CA GLU A 116 -7.91 1.57 19.55
C GLU A 116 -9.31 1.41 18.93
N THR A 117 -9.51 1.98 17.76
CA THR A 117 -10.75 1.85 16.99
C THR A 117 -10.44 1.31 15.60
N ARG A 118 -11.05 0.19 15.26
CA ARG A 118 -10.98 -0.39 13.90
C ARG A 118 -12.09 0.22 13.05
N VAL A 119 -11.72 0.72 11.90
CA VAL A 119 -12.63 1.33 10.91
C VAL A 119 -12.59 0.52 9.63
N ALA A 120 -13.72 -0.10 9.27
CA ALA A 120 -13.87 -0.85 8.03
C ALA A 120 -14.23 0.11 6.88
N ILE A 121 -13.39 0.14 5.85
CA ILE A 121 -13.42 1.10 4.75
C ILE A 121 -13.62 0.35 3.43
N PHE A 122 -14.72 0.63 2.73
CA PHE A 122 -14.90 0.17 1.35
C PHE A 122 -14.25 1.17 0.39
N MET A 123 -13.32 0.69 -0.41
CA MET A 123 -12.60 1.48 -1.41
C MET A 123 -13.38 1.45 -2.74
N ALA A 124 -14.11 2.53 -3.03
CA ALA A 124 -15.01 2.60 -4.19
C ALA A 124 -14.28 2.43 -5.54
N ASN A 125 -13.02 2.87 -5.61
CA ASN A 125 -12.21 2.75 -6.83
C ASN A 125 -11.93 1.30 -7.26
N THR A 126 -11.81 0.37 -6.29
CA THR A 126 -11.36 -1.02 -6.54
C THR A 126 -12.34 -2.08 -6.06
N GLY A 127 -13.37 -1.68 -5.28
CA GLY A 127 -14.31 -2.61 -4.66
C GLY A 127 -13.73 -3.41 -3.49
N GLN A 128 -12.50 -3.13 -3.07
CA GLN A 128 -11.83 -3.82 -1.97
C GLN A 128 -12.20 -3.21 -0.61
N VAL A 129 -11.99 -3.98 0.46
CA VAL A 129 -12.19 -3.54 1.84
C VAL A 129 -10.85 -3.48 2.57
N ALA A 130 -10.63 -2.37 3.26
CA ALA A 130 -9.52 -2.22 4.18
C ALA A 130 -10.01 -1.93 5.60
N ILE A 131 -9.21 -2.30 6.60
CA ILE A 131 -9.46 -1.94 8.00
C ILE A 131 -8.28 -1.07 8.47
N ALA A 132 -8.60 0.16 8.87
CA ALA A 132 -7.63 1.03 9.53
C ALA A 132 -7.80 0.92 11.05
N THR A 133 -6.71 0.62 11.76
CA THR A 133 -6.68 0.68 13.24
C THR A 133 -6.17 2.05 13.67
N VAL A 134 -7.03 2.82 14.31
CA VAL A 134 -6.77 4.20 14.73
C VAL A 134 -6.56 4.24 16.23
N GLN A 135 -5.50 4.92 16.70
CA GLN A 135 -5.29 5.17 18.12
C GLN A 135 -6.28 6.22 18.60
N THR A 136 -7.14 5.87 19.57
CA THR A 136 -8.25 6.69 20.08
C THR A 136 -8.28 6.78 21.60
N PRO A 137 -7.17 7.14 22.27
CA PRO A 137 -7.17 7.31 23.72
C PRO A 137 -8.17 8.40 24.14
N GLY A 138 -9.03 8.07 25.11
CA GLY A 138 -10.07 9.01 25.54
C GLY A 138 -11.18 9.25 24.53
N GLY A 139 -11.32 8.42 23.48
CA GLY A 139 -12.40 8.47 22.51
C GLY A 139 -12.17 9.41 21.32
N VAL A 140 -10.97 9.97 21.16
CA VAL A 140 -10.59 10.86 20.05
C VAL A 140 -9.32 10.37 19.38
N PRO A 141 -9.17 10.54 18.04
CA PRO A 141 -7.95 10.19 17.35
C PRO A 141 -6.75 10.96 17.88
N THR A 142 -5.63 10.26 18.14
CA THR A 142 -4.34 10.90 18.36
C THR A 142 -3.48 10.76 17.12
N TYR A 143 -2.67 11.80 16.85
CA TYR A 143 -1.69 11.80 15.76
C TYR A 143 -0.25 11.73 16.30
N GLU A 144 -0.08 11.81 17.63
CA GLU A 144 1.20 11.73 18.31
C GLU A 144 1.51 10.29 18.70
N GLY A 145 2.73 9.85 18.46
CA GLY A 145 3.22 8.50 18.75
C GLY A 145 4.65 8.30 18.26
N ASP A 146 5.12 7.07 18.32
CA ASP A 146 6.51 6.69 18.07
C ASP A 146 6.72 5.94 16.75
N ALA A 147 5.65 5.68 16.00
CA ALA A 147 5.74 4.99 14.72
C ALA A 147 6.41 5.88 13.65
N ARG A 148 7.38 5.30 12.97
CA ARG A 148 8.11 5.92 11.86
C ARG A 148 7.79 5.21 10.55
N ILE A 149 7.64 5.98 9.49
CA ILE A 149 7.57 5.48 8.12
C ILE A 149 8.51 6.28 7.23
N ASP A 150 9.11 5.64 6.26
CA ASP A 150 10.00 6.30 5.31
C ASP A 150 9.26 7.34 4.46
N GLY A 151 9.97 8.41 4.12
CA GLY A 151 9.42 9.55 3.39
C GLY A 151 8.61 10.53 4.24
N VAL A 152 8.52 10.31 5.58
CA VAL A 152 7.86 11.23 6.53
C VAL A 152 8.81 11.56 7.67
N PRO A 153 9.10 12.85 7.91
CA PRO A 153 9.96 13.25 9.03
C PRO A 153 9.28 13.02 10.38
N GLY A 154 10.09 12.65 11.38
CA GLY A 154 9.63 12.44 12.77
C GLY A 154 8.86 11.15 12.98
N THR A 155 8.13 11.10 14.09
CA THR A 155 7.30 9.97 14.52
C THR A 155 5.86 10.40 14.72
N HIS A 156 4.91 9.46 14.59
CA HIS A 156 3.48 9.73 14.69
C HIS A 156 2.75 8.51 15.26
N ALA A 157 1.47 8.65 15.59
CA ALA A 157 0.64 7.52 15.97
C ALA A 157 0.55 6.50 14.83
N PRO A 158 0.69 5.19 15.12
CA PRO A 158 0.54 4.15 14.11
C PRO A 158 -0.89 4.06 13.61
N VAL A 159 -1.04 3.85 12.31
CA VAL A 159 -2.29 3.50 11.65
C VAL A 159 -2.02 2.27 10.80
N PRO A 160 -2.05 1.06 11.37
CA PRO A 160 -2.02 -0.17 10.59
C PRO A 160 -3.24 -0.24 9.67
N VAL A 161 -3.00 -0.54 8.39
CA VAL A 161 -4.04 -0.70 7.36
C VAL A 161 -3.99 -2.14 6.87
N GLU A 162 -4.99 -2.91 7.24
CA GLU A 162 -5.21 -4.29 6.82
C GLU A 162 -6.12 -4.31 5.59
N PHE A 163 -5.78 -5.11 4.59
CA PHE A 163 -6.66 -5.36 3.44
C PHE A 163 -7.34 -6.70 3.64
N ARG A 164 -8.67 -6.74 3.54
CA ARG A 164 -9.46 -7.97 3.68
C ARG A 164 -9.43 -8.79 2.40
N ASP A 165 -9.59 -10.11 2.56
CA ASP A 165 -9.76 -11.06 1.48
C ASP A 165 -8.66 -10.97 0.41
N THR A 166 -7.44 -10.66 0.85
CA THR A 166 -6.29 -10.53 -0.03
C THR A 166 -5.65 -11.87 -0.38
N ALA A 167 -5.74 -12.83 0.54
CA ALA A 167 -5.15 -14.15 0.33
C ALA A 167 -5.81 -14.87 -0.86
N GLY A 168 -5.04 -15.07 -1.93
CA GLY A 168 -5.52 -15.73 -3.14
C GLY A 168 -6.47 -14.90 -4.00
N SER A 169 -6.53 -13.58 -3.80
CA SER A 169 -7.48 -12.72 -4.51
C SER A 169 -7.37 -12.78 -6.04
N SER A 170 -6.19 -13.07 -6.56
CA SER A 170 -5.95 -13.24 -8.00
C SER A 170 -5.70 -14.70 -8.39
N CYS A 171 -5.09 -15.48 -7.50
CA CYS A 171 -4.63 -16.85 -7.79
C CYS A 171 -5.52 -17.95 -7.18
N GLY A 172 -6.56 -17.58 -6.42
CA GLY A 172 -7.50 -18.50 -5.78
C GLY A 172 -7.05 -19.09 -4.43
N ALA A 173 -5.76 -18.97 -4.08
CA ALA A 173 -5.21 -19.38 -2.78
C ALA A 173 -3.97 -18.56 -2.42
N LEU A 174 -3.68 -18.44 -1.11
CA LEU A 174 -2.45 -17.79 -0.62
C LEU A 174 -1.19 -18.40 -1.25
N LEU A 175 -1.13 -19.73 -1.29
CA LEU A 175 -0.12 -20.50 -1.99
C LEU A 175 -0.82 -21.24 -3.16
N PRO A 176 -0.77 -20.70 -4.39
CA PRO A 176 -1.57 -21.22 -5.51
C PRO A 176 -1.29 -22.67 -5.88
N THR A 177 -0.06 -23.16 -5.61
CA THR A 177 0.33 -24.56 -5.84
C THR A 177 0.07 -25.46 -4.62
N GLY A 178 -0.25 -24.88 -3.46
CA GLY A 178 -0.32 -25.57 -2.17
C GLY A 178 1.04 -25.87 -1.54
N ASN A 179 2.14 -25.51 -2.20
CA ASN A 179 3.49 -25.76 -1.73
C ASN A 179 4.11 -24.49 -1.11
N ALA A 180 4.86 -24.64 -0.02
CA ALA A 180 5.72 -23.58 0.52
C ALA A 180 6.88 -23.26 -0.41
N VAL A 181 7.37 -24.25 -1.13
CA VAL A 181 8.48 -24.13 -2.09
C VAL A 181 8.15 -24.89 -3.36
N ASP A 182 8.32 -24.22 -4.47
CA ASP A 182 8.34 -24.77 -5.82
C ASP A 182 9.74 -24.62 -6.42
N GLU A 183 10.00 -25.38 -7.48
CA GLU A 183 11.18 -25.20 -8.32
C GLU A 183 10.76 -24.83 -9.74
N ILE A 184 11.28 -23.71 -10.23
CA ILE A 184 11.02 -23.22 -11.58
C ILE A 184 12.36 -22.94 -12.26
N GLU A 185 12.61 -23.64 -13.35
CA GLU A 185 13.86 -23.55 -14.11
C GLU A 185 15.12 -23.69 -13.23
N GLY A 186 15.07 -24.57 -12.21
CA GLY A 186 16.17 -24.82 -11.29
C GLY A 186 16.32 -23.76 -10.18
N VAL A 187 15.36 -22.83 -10.02
CA VAL A 187 15.33 -21.84 -8.95
C VAL A 187 14.26 -22.22 -7.94
N ARG A 188 14.64 -22.34 -6.66
CA ARG A 188 13.70 -22.52 -5.55
C ARG A 188 12.96 -21.22 -5.31
N CYS A 189 11.63 -21.28 -5.29
CA CYS A 189 10.80 -20.09 -5.10
C CYS A 189 9.51 -20.41 -4.32
N THR A 190 8.93 -19.40 -3.70
CA THR A 190 7.57 -19.45 -3.16
C THR A 190 6.64 -18.67 -4.10
N LEU A 191 5.60 -19.35 -4.58
CA LEU A 191 4.52 -18.74 -5.34
C LEU A 191 3.45 -18.30 -4.35
N ILE A 192 3.22 -17.00 -4.21
CA ILE A 192 2.35 -16.46 -3.16
C ILE A 192 1.45 -15.35 -3.70
N ASP A 193 0.20 -15.32 -3.23
CA ASP A 193 -0.75 -14.24 -3.48
C ASP A 193 -1.42 -13.80 -2.18
N ASN A 194 -0.90 -12.75 -1.55
CA ASN A 194 -1.59 -12.06 -0.46
C ASN A 194 -1.96 -10.63 -0.91
N GLY A 195 -2.85 -10.55 -1.91
CA GLY A 195 -3.30 -9.33 -2.56
C GLY A 195 -2.40 -8.85 -3.72
N MET A 196 -1.24 -9.51 -3.91
CA MET A 196 -0.38 -9.32 -5.07
C MET A 196 0.29 -10.66 -5.39
N PRO A 197 0.02 -11.24 -6.56
CA PRO A 197 0.76 -12.40 -7.03
C PRO A 197 2.26 -12.11 -7.11
N CYS A 198 3.05 -12.84 -6.34
CA CYS A 198 4.50 -12.69 -6.27
C CYS A 198 5.20 -14.04 -6.40
N ILE A 199 6.36 -14.02 -7.01
CA ILE A 199 7.32 -15.12 -7.02
C ILE A 199 8.50 -14.67 -6.19
N VAL A 200 8.72 -15.32 -5.05
CA VAL A 200 9.73 -14.94 -4.05
C VAL A 200 10.86 -15.97 -4.06
N PHE A 201 12.08 -15.54 -4.30
CA PHE A 201 13.28 -16.39 -4.36
C PHE A 201 14.53 -15.63 -3.91
N LYS A 202 15.58 -16.34 -3.53
CA LYS A 202 16.81 -15.68 -3.11
C LYS A 202 17.51 -15.00 -4.28
N ALA A 203 18.03 -13.81 -4.05
CA ALA A 203 18.79 -13.07 -5.05
C ALA A 203 20.03 -13.86 -5.54
N GLU A 204 20.71 -14.56 -4.64
CA GLU A 204 21.89 -15.36 -4.93
C GLU A 204 21.62 -16.49 -5.93
N ASP A 205 20.40 -17.08 -5.92
CA ASP A 205 20.02 -18.20 -6.81
C ASP A 205 19.95 -17.79 -8.30
N VAL A 206 19.88 -16.48 -8.56
CA VAL A 206 19.88 -15.91 -9.92
C VAL A 206 21.11 -15.06 -10.21
N GLY A 207 22.10 -15.05 -9.32
CA GLY A 207 23.36 -14.32 -9.50
C GLY A 207 23.31 -12.84 -9.16
N ALA A 208 22.34 -12.42 -8.35
CA ALA A 208 22.26 -11.10 -7.76
C ALA A 208 22.64 -11.12 -6.28
N THR A 209 22.97 -9.97 -5.70
CA THR A 209 23.27 -9.86 -4.27
C THR A 209 22.03 -9.55 -3.44
N GLY A 210 21.00 -8.95 -4.06
CA GLY A 210 19.82 -8.43 -3.41
C GLY A 210 19.99 -7.01 -2.85
N TYR A 211 21.15 -6.38 -3.10
CA TYR A 211 21.47 -5.03 -2.61
C TYR A 211 21.72 -4.02 -3.73
N GLU A 212 21.57 -4.44 -4.98
CA GLU A 212 21.73 -3.57 -6.14
C GLU A 212 20.80 -2.38 -6.08
N THR A 213 21.26 -1.25 -6.57
CA THR A 213 20.44 -0.08 -6.84
C THR A 213 19.53 -0.34 -8.04
N ARG A 214 18.47 0.46 -8.18
CA ARG A 214 17.61 0.39 -9.36
C ARG A 214 18.39 0.60 -10.65
N ASP A 215 19.28 1.60 -10.68
CA ASP A 215 20.06 1.94 -11.88
C ASP A 215 21.01 0.81 -12.27
N GLU A 216 21.64 0.12 -11.32
CA GLU A 216 22.42 -1.07 -11.58
C GLU A 216 21.57 -2.17 -12.22
N LEU A 217 20.41 -2.50 -11.62
CA LEU A 217 19.50 -3.53 -12.15
C LEU A 217 18.94 -3.20 -13.54
N GLU A 218 18.83 -1.94 -13.90
CA GLU A 218 18.38 -1.50 -15.23
C GLU A 218 19.52 -1.42 -16.25
N SER A 219 20.78 -1.50 -15.82
CA SER A 219 21.94 -1.42 -16.70
C SER A 219 22.06 -2.66 -17.62
N ASP A 220 22.85 -2.52 -18.68
CA ASP A 220 23.14 -3.61 -19.62
C ASP A 220 23.88 -4.78 -18.95
N ALA A 221 24.66 -4.51 -17.88
CA ALA A 221 25.36 -5.54 -17.11
C ALA A 221 24.37 -6.56 -16.49
N PHE A 222 23.14 -6.15 -16.17
CA PHE A 222 22.09 -7.01 -15.61
C PHE A 222 21.03 -7.45 -16.63
N ALA A 223 21.26 -7.27 -17.94
CA ALA A 223 20.31 -7.70 -18.97
C ALA A 223 20.07 -9.23 -18.92
N GLY A 224 21.12 -10.02 -18.66
CA GLY A 224 20.98 -11.47 -18.48
C GLY A 224 20.14 -11.86 -17.27
N LEU A 225 20.28 -11.16 -16.15
CA LEU A 225 19.45 -11.34 -14.96
C LEU A 225 17.98 -11.05 -15.29
N ARG A 226 17.68 -9.92 -15.92
CA ARG A 226 16.31 -9.56 -16.30
C ARG A 226 15.67 -10.60 -17.23
N ALA A 227 16.39 -11.09 -18.21
CA ALA A 227 15.93 -12.17 -19.09
C ALA A 227 15.65 -13.48 -18.33
N ARG A 228 16.50 -13.82 -17.37
CA ARG A 228 16.33 -14.99 -16.50
C ARG A 228 15.08 -14.87 -15.63
N ILE A 229 14.89 -13.72 -14.98
CA ILE A 229 13.72 -13.42 -14.15
C ILE A 229 12.44 -13.50 -14.98
N GLU A 230 12.43 -12.95 -16.20
CA GLU A 230 11.27 -13.00 -17.09
C GLU A 230 10.94 -14.44 -17.53
N SER A 231 11.93 -15.25 -17.82
CA SER A 231 11.71 -16.68 -18.14
C SER A 231 11.03 -17.42 -16.99
N ILE A 232 11.50 -17.22 -15.75
CA ILE A 232 10.89 -17.78 -14.55
C ILE A 232 9.45 -17.28 -14.38
N ARG A 233 9.19 -15.99 -14.59
CA ARG A 233 7.86 -15.38 -14.51
C ARG A 233 6.86 -16.03 -15.46
N LEU A 234 7.26 -16.18 -16.73
CA LEU A 234 6.42 -16.80 -17.76
C LEU A 234 6.11 -18.27 -17.45
N ALA A 235 7.10 -19.01 -16.94
CA ALA A 235 6.90 -20.41 -16.53
C ALA A 235 6.02 -20.57 -15.28
N ALA A 236 6.02 -19.57 -14.38
CA ALA A 236 5.25 -19.59 -13.15
C ALA A 236 3.78 -19.17 -13.35
N GLY A 237 3.48 -18.28 -14.29
CA GLY A 237 2.13 -17.74 -14.48
C GLY A 237 1.02 -18.81 -14.52
N PRO A 238 1.12 -19.84 -15.39
CA PRO A 238 0.16 -20.93 -15.43
C PRO A 238 0.04 -21.70 -14.11
N ARG A 239 1.14 -21.86 -13.37
CA ARG A 239 1.18 -22.58 -12.07
C ARG A 239 0.50 -21.77 -10.95
N MET A 240 0.43 -20.44 -11.11
CA MET A 240 -0.28 -19.54 -10.22
C MET A 240 -1.76 -19.29 -10.62
N ASN A 241 -2.32 -20.09 -11.50
CA ASN A 241 -3.67 -19.91 -12.06
C ASN A 241 -3.90 -18.59 -12.79
N LEU A 242 -2.83 -17.93 -13.25
CA LEU A 242 -2.89 -16.66 -13.97
C LEU A 242 -2.93 -16.82 -15.50
N GLY A 243 -2.73 -18.06 -15.99
CA GLY A 243 -2.67 -18.34 -17.43
C GLY A 243 -1.41 -17.79 -18.10
N ASP A 244 -1.54 -17.34 -19.35
CA ASP A 244 -0.45 -16.67 -20.07
C ASP A 244 -0.28 -15.25 -19.54
N VAL A 245 0.87 -14.97 -18.95
CA VAL A 245 1.18 -13.69 -18.29
C VAL A 245 2.09 -12.79 -19.13
N LYS A 246 2.31 -13.10 -20.38
CA LYS A 246 3.27 -12.38 -21.25
C LYS A 246 2.98 -10.89 -21.32
N GLU A 247 1.73 -10.51 -21.48
CA GLU A 247 1.28 -9.12 -21.56
C GLU A 247 0.75 -8.58 -20.20
N GLU A 248 0.89 -9.39 -19.12
CA GLU A 248 0.38 -9.04 -17.82
C GLU A 248 1.44 -8.38 -16.93
N SER A 249 0.98 -7.54 -16.01
CA SER A 249 1.85 -6.88 -15.03
C SER A 249 2.12 -7.74 -13.79
N VAL A 250 1.59 -8.96 -13.74
CA VAL A 250 1.73 -9.95 -12.66
C VAL A 250 2.16 -11.29 -13.25
N PRO A 251 2.74 -12.20 -12.43
CA PRO A 251 3.19 -12.00 -11.05
C PRO A 251 4.39 -11.05 -10.96
N LYS A 252 4.60 -10.44 -9.79
CA LYS A 252 5.78 -9.64 -9.50
C LYS A 252 6.93 -10.54 -9.08
N MET A 253 8.15 -10.17 -9.48
CA MET A 253 9.35 -10.93 -9.13
C MET A 253 10.02 -10.28 -7.93
N MET A 254 10.26 -11.06 -6.87
CA MET A 254 10.79 -10.60 -5.59
C MET A 254 12.06 -11.34 -5.24
N LEU A 255 13.20 -10.69 -5.44
CA LEU A 255 14.51 -11.20 -5.07
C LEU A 255 14.77 -10.83 -3.61
N VAL A 256 14.89 -11.82 -2.73
CA VAL A 256 15.12 -11.60 -1.30
C VAL A 256 16.56 -11.90 -0.90
N ALA A 257 17.04 -11.15 0.10
CA ALA A 257 18.34 -11.30 0.72
C ALA A 257 18.22 -10.99 2.23
N PRO A 258 19.23 -11.36 3.06
CA PRO A 258 19.28 -10.94 4.45
C PRO A 258 19.14 -9.42 4.58
N PRO A 259 18.52 -8.90 5.67
CA PRO A 259 18.42 -7.47 5.89
C PRO A 259 19.80 -6.85 6.08
N LYS A 260 19.95 -5.60 5.63
CA LYS A 260 21.22 -4.87 5.69
C LYS A 260 21.17 -3.70 6.68
N ASP A 261 20.02 -3.07 6.80
CA ASP A 261 19.84 -1.83 7.55
C ASP A 261 19.00 -2.02 8.83
N GLY A 262 18.90 -3.28 9.32
CA GLY A 262 18.22 -3.63 10.56
C GLY A 262 16.76 -4.05 10.37
N GLY A 263 16.29 -4.16 9.15
CA GLY A 263 14.96 -4.66 8.82
C GLY A 263 14.78 -6.17 9.02
N ALA A 264 13.69 -6.70 8.51
CA ALA A 264 13.39 -8.13 8.55
C ALA A 264 13.94 -8.87 7.31
N VAL A 265 13.85 -8.28 6.13
CA VAL A 265 14.30 -8.85 4.86
C VAL A 265 14.62 -7.72 3.89
N CYS A 266 15.65 -7.92 3.06
CA CYS A 266 15.93 -7.02 1.94
C CYS A 266 15.27 -7.56 0.66
N VAL A 267 14.71 -6.69 -0.18
CA VAL A 267 14.03 -7.08 -1.41
C VAL A 267 14.44 -6.21 -2.59
N ARG A 268 14.52 -6.85 -3.77
CA ARG A 268 14.54 -6.19 -5.08
C ARG A 268 13.33 -6.67 -5.86
N SER A 269 12.46 -5.75 -6.24
CA SER A 269 11.17 -6.04 -6.90
C SER A 269 11.21 -5.64 -8.37
N PHE A 270 10.60 -6.47 -9.24
CA PHE A 270 10.43 -6.16 -10.66
C PHE A 270 8.94 -6.13 -11.05
N ILE A 271 8.57 -5.16 -11.93
CA ILE A 271 7.18 -4.89 -12.37
C ILE A 271 7.10 -4.92 -13.90
N PRO A 272 6.80 -6.04 -14.51
CA PRO A 272 7.61 -7.24 -14.40
C PRO A 272 8.99 -7.02 -15.03
N HIS A 273 9.09 -6.12 -16.04
CA HIS A 273 10.30 -5.94 -16.86
C HIS A 273 11.25 -4.89 -16.31
N ARG A 274 10.84 -4.12 -15.30
CA ARG A 274 11.62 -3.03 -14.71
C ARG A 274 11.79 -3.18 -13.21
N ALA A 275 12.98 -2.86 -12.72
CA ALA A 275 13.24 -2.79 -11.30
C ALA A 275 12.44 -1.65 -10.66
N HIS A 276 11.79 -1.93 -9.54
CA HIS A 276 11.06 -0.94 -8.74
C HIS A 276 12.02 -0.14 -7.88
N ALA A 277 11.84 1.17 -7.78
CA ALA A 277 12.64 2.01 -6.88
C ALA A 277 12.33 1.74 -5.39
N THR A 278 11.13 1.23 -5.12
CA THR A 278 10.66 0.84 -3.79
C THR A 278 10.08 -0.58 -3.84
N ILE A 279 8.99 -0.84 -3.13
CA ILE A 279 8.14 -2.02 -3.29
C ILE A 279 6.68 -1.59 -3.28
N GLY A 280 5.82 -2.26 -4.07
CA GLY A 280 4.37 -2.02 -4.01
C GLY A 280 3.78 -2.50 -2.67
N VAL A 281 2.75 -1.80 -2.19
CA VAL A 281 2.10 -2.05 -0.89
C VAL A 281 1.74 -3.53 -0.69
N LEU A 282 0.93 -4.10 -1.57
CA LEU A 282 0.51 -5.50 -1.48
C LEU A 282 1.66 -6.47 -1.83
N GLY A 283 2.65 -6.03 -2.60
CA GLY A 283 3.89 -6.79 -2.82
C GLY A 283 4.69 -6.95 -1.52
N ALA A 284 4.80 -5.89 -0.71
CA ALA A 284 5.43 -5.96 0.60
C ALA A 284 4.66 -6.89 1.56
N VAL A 285 3.33 -6.86 1.52
CA VAL A 285 2.49 -7.79 2.30
C VAL A 285 2.75 -9.24 1.88
N SER A 286 2.80 -9.53 0.58
CA SER A 286 3.10 -10.88 0.08
C SER A 286 4.50 -11.35 0.48
N VAL A 287 5.54 -10.49 0.38
CA VAL A 287 6.90 -10.81 0.82
C VAL A 287 6.97 -11.04 2.33
N ALA A 288 6.39 -10.13 3.13
CA ALA A 288 6.37 -10.28 4.58
C ALA A 288 5.63 -11.55 5.03
N THR A 289 4.54 -11.92 4.33
CA THR A 289 3.84 -13.19 4.55
C THR A 289 4.74 -14.37 4.17
N ALA A 290 5.45 -14.31 3.04
CA ALA A 290 6.38 -15.37 2.63
C ALA A 290 7.49 -15.60 3.66
N CYS A 291 7.96 -14.56 4.36
CA CYS A 291 8.93 -14.69 5.45
C CYS A 291 8.42 -15.57 6.62
N LEU A 292 7.12 -15.73 6.77
CA LEU A 292 6.50 -16.57 7.82
C LEU A 292 6.04 -17.94 7.30
N VAL A 293 6.22 -18.23 6.00
CA VAL A 293 5.95 -19.56 5.43
C VAL A 293 7.17 -20.45 5.67
N GLU A 294 7.03 -21.47 6.51
CA GLU A 294 8.11 -22.37 6.87
C GLU A 294 8.75 -23.03 5.64
N GLY A 295 10.08 -22.98 5.54
CA GLY A 295 10.86 -23.52 4.45
C GLY A 295 10.91 -22.67 3.17
N SER A 296 10.22 -21.53 3.14
CA SER A 296 10.29 -20.59 2.01
C SER A 296 11.69 -19.98 1.87
N PRO A 297 12.14 -19.61 0.66
CA PRO A 297 13.37 -18.86 0.45
C PRO A 297 13.43 -17.55 1.25
N ALA A 298 12.27 -16.89 1.47
CA ALA A 298 12.21 -15.68 2.27
C ALA A 298 12.43 -15.95 3.77
N ALA A 299 11.84 -17.01 4.31
CA ALA A 299 12.02 -17.40 5.72
C ALA A 299 13.49 -17.76 6.04
N GLU A 300 14.22 -18.32 5.07
CA GLU A 300 15.63 -18.71 5.24
C GLU A 300 16.57 -17.49 5.41
N VAL A 301 16.20 -16.31 4.92
CA VAL A 301 17.02 -15.09 4.96
C VAL A 301 16.48 -14.02 5.89
N ALA A 302 15.24 -14.16 6.37
CA ALA A 302 14.57 -13.15 7.15
C ALA A 302 14.93 -13.20 8.64
N ASN A 303 14.99 -12.03 9.28
CA ASN A 303 15.03 -11.88 10.73
C ASN A 303 13.59 -11.70 11.24
N ILE A 304 13.06 -12.75 11.88
CA ILE A 304 11.67 -12.76 12.34
C ILE A 304 11.61 -12.43 13.85
N PRO A 305 10.90 -11.36 14.25
CA PRO A 305 10.71 -11.07 15.68
C PRO A 305 9.82 -12.11 16.36
N GLU A 306 9.97 -12.26 17.68
CA GLU A 306 9.12 -13.11 18.49
C GLU A 306 7.71 -12.54 18.67
N GLY A 307 6.79 -13.36 19.19
CA GLY A 307 5.40 -12.98 19.49
C GLY A 307 4.41 -13.29 18.38
N SER A 308 3.11 -13.19 18.68
CA SER A 308 2.02 -13.44 17.76
C SER A 308 1.76 -12.24 16.82
N ARG A 309 2.05 -11.02 17.26
CA ARG A 309 2.01 -9.80 16.43
C ARG A 309 3.43 -9.40 16.10
N LYS A 310 3.75 -9.41 14.80
CA LYS A 310 5.09 -9.20 14.26
C LYS A 310 5.12 -7.97 13.36
N THR A 311 6.06 -7.05 13.61
CA THR A 311 6.35 -5.98 12.66
C THR A 311 7.56 -6.37 11.84
N LEU A 312 7.36 -6.58 10.53
CA LEU A 312 8.39 -6.94 9.58
C LEU A 312 8.68 -5.74 8.67
N SER A 313 9.89 -5.21 8.76
CA SER A 313 10.38 -4.19 7.85
C SER A 313 10.98 -4.83 6.61
N VAL A 314 10.41 -4.56 5.44
CA VAL A 314 10.88 -4.99 4.13
C VAL A 314 11.74 -3.87 3.55
N GLU A 315 13.05 -4.06 3.57
CA GLU A 315 14.02 -3.12 3.01
C GLU A 315 13.98 -3.14 1.47
N HIS A 316 14.02 -1.97 0.86
CA HIS A 316 14.03 -1.81 -0.61
C HIS A 316 15.05 -0.73 -1.02
N PRO A 317 15.33 -0.49 -2.33
CA PRO A 317 16.43 0.38 -2.75
C PRO A 317 16.46 1.78 -2.15
N THR A 318 15.32 2.33 -1.73
CA THR A 318 15.21 3.72 -1.25
C THR A 318 14.72 3.85 0.19
N GLY A 319 14.69 2.73 0.95
CA GLY A 319 14.26 2.72 2.36
C GLY A 319 13.57 1.42 2.74
N GLU A 320 12.53 1.49 3.56
CA GLU A 320 11.82 0.31 4.05
C GLU A 320 10.30 0.49 4.02
N MET A 321 9.59 -0.64 4.04
CA MET A 321 8.15 -0.71 4.20
C MET A 321 7.79 -1.70 5.29
N SER A 322 7.23 -1.22 6.40
CA SER A 322 6.88 -2.05 7.54
C SER A 322 5.48 -2.65 7.38
N CYS A 323 5.39 -3.97 7.53
CA CYS A 323 4.16 -4.74 7.61
C CYS A 323 3.94 -5.24 9.04
N VAL A 324 2.70 -5.20 9.50
CA VAL A 324 2.28 -5.78 10.79
C VAL A 324 1.48 -7.04 10.48
N LEU A 325 1.99 -8.20 10.91
CA LEU A 325 1.34 -9.48 10.71
C LEU A 325 0.92 -10.07 12.05
N GLU A 326 -0.23 -10.70 12.05
CA GLU A 326 -0.68 -11.51 13.20
C GLU A 326 -0.67 -12.99 12.79
N VAL A 327 -0.13 -13.82 13.68
CA VAL A 327 -0.08 -15.26 13.49
C VAL A 327 -0.89 -15.96 14.59
N ASN A 328 -1.57 -17.05 14.21
CA ASN A 328 -2.24 -17.93 15.15
C ASN A 328 -1.24 -18.87 15.88
N ASP A 329 -1.74 -19.71 16.78
CA ASP A 329 -0.93 -20.67 17.54
C ASP A 329 -0.25 -21.72 16.64
N ALA A 330 -0.75 -21.93 15.42
CA ALA A 330 -0.13 -22.81 14.42
C ALA A 330 0.97 -22.11 13.59
N GLY A 331 1.19 -20.81 13.81
CA GLY A 331 2.15 -20.01 13.05
C GLY A 331 1.62 -19.50 11.70
N GLU A 332 0.33 -19.69 11.41
CA GLU A 332 -0.28 -19.22 10.17
C GLU A 332 -0.64 -17.74 10.25
N VAL A 333 -0.40 -16.99 9.19
CA VAL A 333 -0.75 -15.57 9.09
C VAL A 333 -2.28 -15.44 8.97
N VAL A 334 -2.88 -14.81 9.97
CA VAL A 334 -4.33 -14.55 10.03
C VAL A 334 -4.69 -13.10 9.71
N SER A 335 -3.74 -12.19 9.80
CA SER A 335 -3.89 -10.79 9.43
C SER A 335 -2.56 -10.23 8.93
N ALA A 336 -2.61 -9.38 7.93
CA ALA A 336 -1.46 -8.66 7.42
C ALA A 336 -1.84 -7.21 7.12
N ALA A 337 -1.23 -6.28 7.82
CA ALA A 337 -1.47 -4.86 7.71
C ALA A 337 -0.19 -4.13 7.32
N LEU A 338 -0.35 -3.02 6.61
CA LEU A 338 0.74 -2.11 6.33
C LEU A 338 0.79 -1.04 7.42
N LEU A 339 1.95 -0.84 8.04
CA LEU A 339 2.13 0.25 8.98
C LEU A 339 2.13 1.58 8.21
N ARG A 340 1.19 2.44 8.57
CA ARG A 340 1.09 3.81 8.09
C ARG A 340 0.96 4.76 9.25
N THR A 341 1.03 6.06 8.97
CA THR A 341 0.74 7.15 9.91
C THR A 341 -0.09 8.20 9.21
N ALA A 342 -0.84 8.97 9.96
CA ALA A 342 -1.60 10.11 9.46
C ALA A 342 -1.32 11.36 10.30
N ARG A 343 -1.68 12.53 9.77
CA ARG A 343 -1.65 13.79 10.54
C ARG A 343 -2.70 14.75 10.02
N LYS A 344 -3.51 15.28 10.92
CA LYS A 344 -4.37 16.42 10.64
C LYS A 344 -3.50 17.68 10.57
N LEU A 345 -3.60 18.42 9.49
CA LEU A 345 -2.83 19.63 9.24
C LEU A 345 -3.68 20.89 9.41
N MET A 346 -4.94 20.82 8.97
CA MET A 346 -5.91 21.92 9.05
C MET A 346 -7.32 21.34 9.04
N ASP A 347 -8.23 22.02 9.70
CA ASP A 347 -9.67 21.78 9.64
C ASP A 347 -10.38 23.13 9.43
N GLY A 348 -11.21 23.24 8.40
CA GLY A 348 -11.80 24.52 8.04
C GLY A 348 -12.66 24.46 6.78
N VAL A 349 -12.69 25.56 6.04
CA VAL A 349 -13.45 25.71 4.79
C VAL A 349 -12.49 26.12 3.67
N VAL A 350 -12.63 25.48 2.51
CA VAL A 350 -11.95 25.88 1.27
C VAL A 350 -12.93 26.55 0.32
N PHE A 351 -12.39 27.36 -0.56
CA PHE A 351 -13.10 28.13 -1.58
C PHE A 351 -12.54 27.80 -2.96
N ALA A 352 -13.41 27.75 -3.98
CA ALA A 352 -13.04 27.58 -5.39
C ALA A 352 -13.87 28.50 -6.29
#